data_39de551688a009f803469c93ebfed7c8
#
_entry.id   39de551688a009f803469c93ebfed7c8
#
_cell.length_a   1.000
_cell.length_b   1.000
_cell.length_c   1.000
_cell.angle_alpha   90.00
_cell.angle_beta   90.00
_cell.angle_gamma   90.00
#
_symmetry.space_group_name_H-M   'P 1'
#
loop_
_entity.id
_entity.type
_entity.pdbx_description
1 polymer ?
#
loop_
_entity_poly.entity_id
_entity_poly.type
_entity_poly.pdbx_seq_one_letter_code
_entity_poly.pdbx_strand_id
1 'polypeptide(L)'
;TMNLSVFEISILLFSVTLAGAIFQWPIGSLSDKHDRRIVIIGCCIFSSIFAVLSIAASGLSFDNLIIEKYIILSYSNMDKTKLFIFIILLSGMTLPLFALNLALVNDYIPKEKFVAAGAGLNMIFGLGAIAGPIICSILMNFLGPNGFFIHLLIFFIINACFGIYRLSRRKYEDNPDSTFTPLPKD
;
A
#
# COMPACT_ATOMS: atom_id res chain seq x y z
N THR A 1 -22.14 -10.93 -0.66
CA THR A 1 -21.35 -11.10 -1.89
C THR A 1 -21.81 -10.07 -2.89
N MET A 2 -20.85 -9.23 -3.38
CA MET A 2 -21.13 -8.31 -4.47
C MET A 2 -21.34 -9.13 -5.74
N ASN A 3 -22.54 -9.09 -6.32
CA ASN A 3 -22.78 -9.64 -7.66
C ASN A 3 -22.23 -8.64 -8.69
N LEU A 4 -20.90 -8.61 -8.87
CA LEU A 4 -20.26 -7.82 -9.89
C LEU A 4 -20.25 -8.58 -11.21
N SER A 5 -20.60 -7.90 -12.30
CA SER A 5 -20.44 -8.43 -13.65
C SER A 5 -18.94 -8.53 -14.00
N VAL A 6 -18.59 -9.39 -14.94
CA VAL A 6 -17.21 -9.53 -15.45
C VAL A 6 -16.68 -8.18 -15.96
N PHE A 7 -17.55 -7.39 -16.57
CA PHE A 7 -17.21 -6.04 -17.06
C PHE A 7 -16.87 -5.07 -15.93
N GLU A 8 -17.64 -5.05 -14.83
CA GLU A 8 -17.36 -4.22 -13.65
C GLU A 8 -16.03 -4.60 -12.99
N ILE A 9 -15.74 -5.90 -12.90
CA ILE A 9 -14.45 -6.40 -12.38
C ILE A 9 -13.31 -5.93 -13.29
N SER A 10 -13.46 -6.03 -14.60
CA SER A 10 -12.43 -5.63 -15.57
C SER A 10 -12.15 -4.13 -15.50
N ILE A 11 -13.20 -3.30 -15.41
CA ILE A 11 -13.04 -1.84 -15.22
C ILE A 11 -12.35 -1.53 -13.89
N LEU A 12 -12.71 -2.22 -12.82
CA LEU A 12 -12.07 -2.02 -11.52
C LEU A 12 -10.57 -2.34 -11.59
N LEU A 13 -10.20 -3.50 -12.14
CA LEU A 13 -8.80 -3.89 -12.28
C LEU A 13 -8.00 -2.92 -13.17
N PHE A 14 -8.59 -2.48 -14.27
CA PHE A 14 -7.99 -1.46 -15.13
C PHE A 14 -7.77 -0.15 -14.36
N SER A 15 -8.79 0.33 -13.66
CA SER A 15 -8.73 1.58 -12.90
C SER A 15 -7.72 1.54 -11.76
N VAL A 16 -7.61 0.40 -11.06
CA VAL A 16 -6.63 0.13 -10.01
C VAL A 16 -5.20 0.22 -10.55
N THR A 17 -4.95 -0.43 -11.68
CA THR A 17 -3.62 -0.44 -12.33
C THR A 17 -3.27 0.96 -12.85
N LEU A 18 -4.24 1.64 -13.49
CA LEU A 18 -4.07 2.99 -14.01
C LEU A 18 -3.80 3.99 -12.88
N ALA A 19 -4.51 3.91 -11.77
CA ALA A 19 -4.27 4.74 -10.60
C ALA A 19 -2.84 4.57 -10.08
N GLY A 20 -2.37 3.32 -9.94
CA GLY A 20 -0.99 3.05 -9.55
C GLY A 20 0.03 3.69 -10.49
N ALA A 21 -0.18 3.59 -11.79
CA ALA A 21 0.70 4.21 -12.80
C ALA A 21 0.69 5.75 -12.70
N ILE A 22 -0.49 6.35 -12.55
CA ILE A 22 -0.62 7.83 -12.42
C ILE A 22 0.04 8.33 -11.14
N PHE A 23 -0.19 7.67 -10.01
CA PHE A 23 0.35 8.08 -8.72
C PHE A 23 1.85 7.82 -8.57
N GLN A 24 2.39 6.88 -9.33
CA GLN A 24 3.82 6.53 -9.27
C GLN A 24 4.72 7.72 -9.60
N TRP A 25 4.36 8.53 -10.59
CA TRP A 25 5.16 9.69 -10.98
C TRP A 25 5.19 10.80 -9.90
N PRO A 26 4.06 11.32 -9.38
CA PRO A 26 4.10 12.37 -8.36
C PRO A 26 4.68 11.87 -7.04
N ILE A 27 4.40 10.63 -6.63
CA ILE A 27 4.96 10.05 -5.40
C ILE A 27 6.47 9.82 -5.54
N GLY A 28 6.94 9.33 -6.69
CA GLY A 28 8.35 9.20 -7.00
C GLY A 28 9.08 10.55 -6.95
N SER A 29 8.55 11.57 -7.63
CA SER A 29 9.10 12.91 -7.62
C SER A 29 9.12 13.55 -6.21
N LEU A 30 8.11 13.26 -5.37
CA LEU A 30 8.09 13.70 -3.99
C LEU A 30 9.19 13.00 -3.16
N SER A 31 9.39 11.71 -3.42
CA SER A 31 10.41 10.89 -2.79
C SER A 31 11.83 11.32 -3.14
N ASP A 32 12.05 11.86 -4.33
CA ASP A 32 13.37 12.37 -4.74
C ASP A 32 13.70 13.72 -4.10
N LYS A 33 12.70 14.47 -3.61
CA LYS A 33 12.88 15.77 -2.95
C LYS A 33 12.90 15.72 -1.43
N HIS A 34 12.44 14.62 -0.85
CA HIS A 34 12.29 14.46 0.60
C HIS A 34 12.86 13.12 1.03
N ASP A 35 13.04 12.94 2.34
CA ASP A 35 13.42 11.63 2.89
C ASP A 35 12.41 10.55 2.45
N ARG A 36 12.87 9.56 1.68
CA ARG A 36 12.05 8.47 1.12
C ARG A 36 11.26 7.74 2.20
N ARG A 37 11.81 7.65 3.42
CA ARG A 37 11.14 7.01 4.56
C ARG A 37 9.86 7.74 4.94
N ILE A 38 9.87 9.08 4.93
CA ILE A 38 8.69 9.90 5.23
C ILE A 38 7.62 9.70 4.18
N VAL A 39 7.99 9.63 2.91
CA VAL A 39 7.04 9.40 1.81
C VAL A 39 6.42 8.00 1.91
N ILE A 40 7.22 6.96 2.22
CA ILE A 40 6.72 5.59 2.44
C ILE A 40 5.73 5.55 3.61
N ILE A 41 6.07 6.19 4.75
CA ILE A 41 5.17 6.28 5.91
C ILE A 41 3.86 6.99 5.51
N GLY A 42 3.96 8.09 4.78
CA GLY A 42 2.80 8.81 4.26
C GLY A 42 1.90 7.94 3.40
N CYS A 43 2.47 7.22 2.44
CA CYS A 43 1.72 6.27 1.60
C CYS A 43 1.03 5.17 2.44
N CYS A 44 1.70 4.62 3.45
CA CYS A 44 1.12 3.62 4.34
C CYS A 44 -0.04 4.18 5.17
N ILE A 45 0.08 5.41 5.69
CA ILE A 45 -0.99 6.08 6.45
C ILE A 45 -2.20 6.34 5.56
N PHE A 46 -2.02 6.91 4.37
CA PHE A 46 -3.12 7.14 3.42
C PHE A 46 -3.77 5.83 2.98
N SER A 47 -2.98 4.78 2.71
CA SER A 47 -3.52 3.46 2.39
C SER A 47 -4.34 2.88 3.55
N SER A 48 -3.91 3.08 4.81
CA SER A 48 -4.68 2.69 5.99
C SER A 48 -6.03 3.41 6.07
N ILE A 49 -6.04 4.71 5.80
CA ILE A 49 -7.28 5.52 5.79
C ILE A 49 -8.23 5.00 4.69
N PHE A 50 -7.74 4.79 3.48
CA PHE A 50 -8.58 4.28 2.39
C PHE A 50 -9.05 2.83 2.63
N ALA A 51 -8.28 1.99 3.32
CA ALA A 51 -8.73 0.68 3.74
C ALA A 51 -9.91 0.78 4.73
N VAL A 52 -9.84 1.67 5.73
CA VAL A 52 -10.94 1.92 6.66
C VAL A 52 -12.17 2.46 5.94
N LEU A 53 -11.99 3.43 5.02
CA LEU A 53 -13.10 3.97 4.22
C LEU A 53 -13.73 2.90 3.31
N SER A 54 -12.94 1.96 2.81
CA SER A 54 -13.44 0.81 2.03
C SER A 54 -14.27 -0.13 2.88
N ILE A 55 -13.87 -0.39 4.13
CA ILE A 55 -14.68 -1.15 5.10
C ILE A 55 -16.00 -0.43 5.36
N ALA A 56 -15.97 0.87 5.63
CA ALA A 56 -17.17 1.66 5.84
C ALA A 56 -18.11 1.67 4.62
N ALA A 57 -17.55 1.77 3.39
CA ALA A 57 -18.32 1.76 2.16
C ALA A 57 -18.88 0.38 1.78
N SER A 58 -18.29 -0.70 2.28
CA SER A 58 -18.73 -2.07 2.00
C SER A 58 -20.04 -2.45 2.72
N GLY A 59 -20.57 -1.57 3.57
CA GLY A 59 -21.85 -1.76 4.26
C GLY A 59 -21.83 -2.82 5.34
N LEU A 60 -20.66 -3.13 5.89
CA LEU A 60 -20.52 -4.15 6.90
C LEU A 60 -20.80 -3.60 8.28
N SER A 61 -21.88 -4.11 8.83
CA SER A 61 -22.12 -4.08 10.28
C SER A 61 -21.02 -4.87 10.97
N PHE A 62 -20.34 -4.25 11.92
CA PHE A 62 -19.49 -4.95 12.87
C PHE A 62 -20.32 -5.76 13.90
N ASP A 63 -21.51 -6.23 13.50
CA ASP A 63 -22.45 -6.94 14.37
C ASP A 63 -21.89 -8.25 14.96
N ASN A 64 -20.76 -8.74 14.43
CA ASN A 64 -20.10 -9.93 14.95
C ASN A 64 -18.80 -9.67 15.73
N LEU A 65 -18.36 -8.42 15.85
CA LEU A 65 -17.27 -8.04 16.74
C LEU A 65 -17.86 -7.44 18.02
N ILE A 66 -17.50 -7.99 19.16
CA ILE A 66 -17.96 -7.71 20.54
C ILE A 66 -17.83 -6.22 20.98
N ILE A 67 -18.21 -5.28 20.13
CA ILE A 67 -18.29 -3.86 20.47
C ILE A 67 -19.66 -3.31 20.07
N GLU A 68 -20.69 -4.00 20.54
CA GLU A 68 -22.10 -3.70 20.27
C GLU A 68 -22.61 -2.39 20.92
N LYS A 69 -21.75 -1.62 21.59
CA LYS A 69 -22.26 -0.51 22.44
C LYS A 69 -21.80 0.91 22.09
N TYR A 70 -20.79 1.13 21.22
CA TYR A 70 -20.21 2.48 21.07
C TYR A 70 -19.93 2.98 19.65
N ILE A 71 -20.13 2.18 18.59
CA ILE A 71 -20.03 2.68 17.22
C ILE A 71 -21.29 2.28 16.46
N ILE A 72 -22.34 3.07 16.60
CA ILE A 72 -23.52 3.06 15.74
C ILE A 72 -23.12 3.74 14.44
N LEU A 73 -22.44 3.04 13.55
CA LEU A 73 -22.46 3.34 12.13
C LEU A 73 -23.63 2.57 11.53
N SER A 74 -24.83 3.18 11.66
CA SER A 74 -26.02 2.72 10.94
C SER A 74 -25.73 2.83 9.44
N TYR A 75 -25.50 1.70 8.80
CA TYR A 75 -25.27 1.65 7.35
C TYR A 75 -26.32 0.77 6.68
N SER A 76 -27.17 1.42 5.90
CA SER A 76 -28.20 0.77 5.09
C SER A 76 -27.94 1.05 3.60
N ASN A 77 -27.14 0.40 2.90
CA ASN A 77 -26.90 0.30 1.47
C ASN A 77 -25.42 0.46 1.11
N MET A 78 -24.85 -0.62 0.60
CA MET A 78 -23.51 -0.64 0.02
C MET A 78 -23.45 0.29 -1.19
N ASP A 79 -22.69 1.37 -1.07
CA ASP A 79 -22.44 2.29 -2.17
C ASP A 79 -21.26 1.78 -3.02
N LYS A 80 -21.58 1.03 -4.06
CA LYS A 80 -20.60 0.44 -4.98
C LYS A 80 -19.63 1.49 -5.54
N THR A 81 -20.14 2.68 -5.84
CA THR A 81 -19.35 3.75 -6.42
C THR A 81 -18.29 4.27 -5.44
N LYS A 82 -18.68 4.51 -4.19
CA LYS A 82 -17.73 4.94 -3.15
C LYS A 82 -16.67 3.87 -2.90
N LEU A 83 -17.08 2.61 -2.81
CA LEU A 83 -16.14 1.52 -2.61
C LEU A 83 -15.12 1.43 -3.76
N PHE A 84 -15.54 1.56 -5.02
CA PHE A 84 -14.65 1.57 -6.17
C PHE A 84 -13.65 2.73 -6.10
N ILE A 85 -14.12 3.93 -5.77
CA ILE A 85 -13.25 5.11 -5.59
C ILE A 85 -12.20 4.85 -4.50
N PHE A 86 -12.59 4.32 -3.36
CA PHE A 86 -11.64 4.07 -2.26
C PHE A 86 -10.63 2.97 -2.59
N ILE A 87 -11.04 1.91 -3.30
CA ILE A 87 -10.12 0.87 -3.77
C ILE A 87 -9.12 1.44 -4.79
N ILE A 88 -9.56 2.30 -5.70
CA ILE A 88 -8.70 2.95 -6.69
C ILE A 88 -7.67 3.85 -5.99
N LEU A 89 -8.10 4.67 -5.02
CA LEU A 89 -7.21 5.55 -4.26
C LEU A 89 -6.24 4.76 -3.39
N LEU A 90 -6.70 3.70 -2.74
CA LEU A 90 -5.87 2.77 -1.98
C LEU A 90 -4.78 2.17 -2.86
N SER A 91 -5.12 1.72 -4.06
CA SER A 91 -4.17 1.13 -5.00
C SER A 91 -3.16 2.15 -5.51
N GLY A 92 -3.61 3.38 -5.77
CA GLY A 92 -2.74 4.49 -6.17
C GLY A 92 -1.63 4.77 -5.15
N MET A 93 -1.93 4.65 -3.85
CA MET A 93 -0.94 4.82 -2.79
C MET A 93 -0.09 3.56 -2.55
N THR A 94 -0.63 2.37 -2.83
CA THR A 94 0.03 1.10 -2.50
C THR A 94 1.02 0.66 -3.57
N LEU A 95 0.66 0.79 -4.86
CA LEU A 95 1.48 0.29 -5.96
C LEU A 95 2.87 0.96 -6.06
N PRO A 96 3.04 2.27 -5.78
CA PRO A 96 4.36 2.89 -5.77
C PRO A 96 5.28 2.41 -4.65
N LEU A 97 4.75 1.79 -3.57
CA LEU A 97 5.56 1.38 -2.41
C LEU A 97 6.69 0.44 -2.77
N PHE A 98 6.51 -0.46 -3.74
CA PHE A 98 7.58 -1.35 -4.17
C PHE A 98 8.77 -0.57 -4.76
N ALA A 99 8.49 0.37 -5.65
CA ALA A 99 9.52 1.22 -6.26
C ALA A 99 10.23 2.09 -5.23
N LEU A 100 9.47 2.66 -4.29
CA LEU A 100 10.02 3.47 -3.19
C LEU A 100 10.94 2.65 -2.28
N ASN A 101 10.55 1.43 -1.92
CA ASN A 101 11.38 0.55 -1.10
C ASN A 101 12.65 0.12 -1.85
N LEU A 102 12.58 -0.16 -3.15
CA LEU A 102 13.75 -0.45 -3.97
C LEU A 102 14.70 0.75 -4.02
N ALA A 103 14.16 1.95 -4.26
CA ALA A 103 14.95 3.18 -4.25
C ALA A 103 15.59 3.44 -2.88
N LEU A 104 14.84 3.25 -1.79
CA LEU A 104 15.35 3.39 -0.43
C LEU A 104 16.51 2.42 -0.14
N VAL A 105 16.42 1.17 -0.60
CA VAL A 105 17.52 0.20 -0.43
C VAL A 105 18.75 0.63 -1.24
N ASN A 106 18.55 1.12 -2.46
CA ASN A 106 19.63 1.58 -3.32
C ASN A 106 20.38 2.78 -2.74
N ASP A 107 19.73 3.63 -1.93
CA ASP A 107 20.39 4.76 -1.25
C ASP A 107 21.44 4.31 -0.19
N TYR A 108 21.33 3.07 0.31
CA TYR A 108 22.20 2.56 1.38
C TYR A 108 23.25 1.55 0.91
N ILE A 109 23.29 1.20 -0.36
CA ILE A 109 24.19 0.18 -0.90
C ILE A 109 25.07 0.75 -2.02
N PRO A 110 26.30 0.27 -2.19
CA PRO A 110 27.16 0.67 -3.30
C PRO A 110 26.58 0.19 -4.64
N LYS A 111 26.84 0.93 -5.71
CA LYS A 111 26.26 0.71 -7.06
C LYS A 111 26.50 -0.70 -7.60
N GLU A 112 27.65 -1.29 -7.27
CA GLU A 112 28.02 -2.66 -7.68
C GLU A 112 27.07 -3.74 -7.12
N LYS A 113 26.34 -3.44 -6.05
CA LYS A 113 25.40 -4.36 -5.37
C LYS A 113 23.94 -4.13 -5.74
N PHE A 114 23.61 -3.14 -6.58
CA PHE A 114 22.21 -2.82 -6.92
C PHE A 114 21.45 -4.01 -7.50
N VAL A 115 22.08 -4.77 -8.42
CA VAL A 115 21.46 -5.94 -9.04
C VAL A 115 21.17 -7.02 -8.01
N ALA A 116 22.14 -7.31 -7.14
CA ALA A 116 21.96 -8.30 -6.08
C ALA A 116 20.88 -7.90 -5.07
N ALA A 117 20.82 -6.63 -4.69
CA ALA A 117 19.79 -6.13 -3.79
C ALA A 117 18.39 -6.15 -4.43
N GLY A 118 18.29 -5.78 -5.71
CA GLY A 118 17.03 -5.89 -6.46
C GLY A 118 16.54 -7.33 -6.55
N ALA A 119 17.44 -8.28 -6.81
CA ALA A 119 17.11 -9.71 -6.81
C ALA A 119 16.63 -10.18 -5.42
N GLY A 120 17.30 -9.76 -4.34
CA GLY A 120 16.89 -10.07 -2.97
C GLY A 120 15.51 -9.49 -2.61
N LEU A 121 15.26 -8.24 -3.00
CA LEU A 121 13.93 -7.62 -2.80
C LEU A 121 12.83 -8.34 -3.59
N ASN A 122 13.10 -8.73 -4.84
CA ASN A 122 12.14 -9.50 -5.62
C ASN A 122 11.86 -10.88 -4.99
N MET A 123 12.87 -11.53 -4.41
CA MET A 123 12.67 -12.79 -3.69
C MET A 123 11.75 -12.58 -2.46
N ILE A 124 11.99 -11.55 -1.66
CA ILE A 124 11.14 -11.21 -0.50
C ILE A 124 9.72 -10.88 -0.96
N PHE A 125 9.58 -10.10 -2.05
CA PHE A 125 8.29 -9.81 -2.65
C PHE A 125 7.56 -11.08 -3.10
N GLY A 126 8.27 -12.02 -3.74
CA GLY A 126 7.71 -13.32 -4.14
C GLY A 126 7.22 -14.14 -2.95
N LEU A 127 7.99 -14.19 -1.84
CA LEU A 127 7.54 -14.84 -0.61
C LEU A 127 6.29 -14.17 -0.02
N GLY A 128 6.25 -12.84 -0.03
CA GLY A 128 5.05 -12.08 0.36
C GLY A 128 3.84 -12.36 -0.53
N ALA A 129 4.05 -12.50 -1.84
CA ALA A 129 2.99 -12.82 -2.80
C ALA A 129 2.40 -14.23 -2.59
N ILE A 130 3.17 -15.17 -2.04
CA ILE A 130 2.68 -16.50 -1.65
C ILE A 130 1.95 -16.43 -0.29
N ALA A 131 2.57 -15.83 0.71
CA ALA A 131 2.02 -15.79 2.08
C ALA A 131 0.79 -14.87 2.20
N GLY A 132 0.78 -13.75 1.47
CA GLY A 132 -0.28 -12.73 1.55
C GLY A 132 -1.68 -13.29 1.28
N PRO A 133 -1.93 -13.95 0.15
CA PRO A 133 -3.24 -14.53 -0.15
C PRO A 133 -3.68 -15.59 0.87
N ILE A 134 -2.75 -16.37 1.43
CA ILE A 134 -3.05 -17.38 2.44
C ILE A 134 -3.54 -16.71 3.73
N ILE A 135 -2.80 -15.72 4.24
CA ILE A 135 -3.17 -14.98 5.45
C ILE A 135 -4.49 -14.24 5.22
N CYS A 136 -4.64 -13.61 4.05
CA CYS A 136 -5.86 -12.92 3.67
C CYS A 136 -7.08 -13.88 3.65
N SER A 137 -6.93 -15.07 3.06
CA SER A 137 -7.99 -16.09 3.01
C SER A 137 -8.39 -16.55 4.42
N ILE A 138 -7.44 -16.74 5.32
CA ILE A 138 -7.71 -17.09 6.72
C ILE A 138 -8.54 -15.97 7.38
N LEU A 139 -8.13 -14.71 7.24
CA LEU A 139 -8.86 -13.58 7.80
C LEU A 139 -10.27 -13.43 7.19
N MET A 140 -10.41 -13.65 5.90
CA MET A 140 -11.72 -13.64 5.24
C MET A 140 -12.63 -14.78 5.72
N ASN A 141 -12.07 -15.91 6.11
CA ASN A 141 -12.84 -17.03 6.65
C ASN A 141 -13.43 -16.70 8.04
N PHE A 142 -12.72 -15.92 8.86
CA PHE A 142 -13.18 -15.51 10.19
C PHE A 142 -14.03 -14.23 10.17
N LEU A 143 -13.68 -13.27 9.33
CA LEU A 143 -14.24 -11.90 9.34
C LEU A 143 -15.13 -11.62 8.10
N GLY A 144 -15.37 -12.65 7.28
CA GLY A 144 -16.09 -12.48 6.02
C GLY A 144 -15.30 -11.65 4.99
N PRO A 145 -15.97 -11.08 3.97
CA PRO A 145 -15.31 -10.32 2.88
C PRO A 145 -14.46 -9.14 3.35
N ASN A 146 -14.75 -8.59 4.52
CA ASN A 146 -13.97 -7.49 5.13
C ASN A 146 -12.59 -7.92 5.58
N GLY A 147 -12.37 -9.19 5.83
CA GLY A 147 -11.08 -9.73 6.15
C GLY A 147 -9.99 -9.27 5.17
N PHE A 148 -10.36 -9.03 3.90
CA PHE A 148 -9.44 -8.46 2.91
C PHE A 148 -8.94 -7.07 3.28
N PHE A 149 -9.84 -6.13 3.58
CA PHE A 149 -9.46 -4.76 3.93
C PHE A 149 -8.78 -4.68 5.31
N ILE A 150 -9.21 -5.51 6.25
CA ILE A 150 -8.60 -5.61 7.58
C ILE A 150 -7.17 -6.15 7.47
N HIS A 151 -6.94 -7.14 6.61
CA HIS A 151 -5.61 -7.65 6.29
C HIS A 151 -4.68 -6.51 5.80
N LEU A 152 -5.13 -5.76 4.80
CA LEU A 152 -4.37 -4.63 4.27
C LEU A 152 -4.10 -3.56 5.34
N LEU A 153 -5.12 -3.21 6.13
CA LEU A 153 -5.03 -2.23 7.20
C LEU A 153 -3.95 -2.61 8.23
N ILE A 154 -3.96 -3.86 8.70
CA ILE A 154 -2.97 -4.36 9.66
C ILE A 154 -1.55 -4.23 9.10
N PHE A 155 -1.32 -4.66 7.86
CA PHE A 155 0.00 -4.59 7.25
C PHE A 155 0.47 -3.15 7.01
N PHE A 156 -0.41 -2.25 6.60
CA PHE A 156 -0.04 -0.83 6.43
C PHE A 156 0.27 -0.16 7.77
N ILE A 157 -0.48 -0.45 8.83
CA ILE A 157 -0.19 0.06 10.17
C ILE A 157 1.16 -0.46 10.66
N ILE A 158 1.44 -1.76 10.52
CA ILE A 158 2.72 -2.35 10.91
C ILE A 158 3.88 -1.67 10.16
N ASN A 159 3.73 -1.49 8.84
CA ASN A 159 4.74 -0.81 8.02
C ASN A 159 4.94 0.66 8.43
N ALA A 160 3.86 1.40 8.69
CA ALA A 160 3.93 2.78 9.14
C ALA A 160 4.63 2.88 10.50
N CYS A 161 4.26 2.04 11.47
CA CYS A 161 4.88 1.99 12.80
C CYS A 161 6.37 1.63 12.72
N PHE A 162 6.72 0.65 11.89
CA PHE A 162 8.12 0.29 11.66
C PHE A 162 8.90 1.42 11.00
N GLY A 163 8.31 2.10 10.02
CA GLY A 163 8.89 3.27 9.36
C GLY A 163 9.17 4.40 10.34
N ILE A 164 8.19 4.74 11.20
CA ILE A 164 8.33 5.77 12.24
C ILE A 164 9.42 5.38 13.26
N TYR A 165 9.43 4.12 13.72
CA TYR A 165 10.48 3.62 14.61
C TYR A 165 11.87 3.77 13.99
N ARG A 166 12.02 3.41 12.71
CA ARG A 166 13.29 3.51 12.00
C ARG A 166 13.71 4.96 11.75
N LEU A 167 12.76 5.86 11.49
CA LEU A 167 13.00 7.30 11.34
C LEU A 167 13.54 7.91 12.64
N SER A 168 13.03 7.49 13.81
CA SER A 168 13.47 7.98 15.12
C SER A 168 14.85 7.47 15.53
N ARG A 169 15.31 6.33 15.01
CA ARG A 169 16.56 5.67 15.42
C ARG A 169 17.76 5.98 14.53
N ARG A 170 17.55 6.34 13.27
CA ARG A 170 18.66 6.64 12.33
C ARG A 170 18.43 8.00 11.67
N LYS A 171 19.42 8.91 11.84
CA LYS A 171 19.47 10.11 11.02
C LYS A 171 19.63 9.71 9.55
N TYR A 172 18.97 10.45 8.66
CA TYR A 172 19.17 10.34 7.23
C TYR A 172 20.59 10.82 6.93
N GLU A 173 21.44 9.94 6.41
CA GLU A 173 22.73 10.33 5.83
C GLU A 173 22.49 10.53 4.34
N ASP A 174 22.55 11.78 3.91
CA ASP A 174 22.53 12.13 2.49
C ASP A 174 23.79 11.50 1.85
N ASN A 175 23.59 10.52 0.99
CA ASN A 175 24.69 9.94 0.24
C ASN A 175 24.96 10.86 -0.96
N PRO A 176 26.05 11.64 -0.97
CA PRO A 176 26.34 12.58 -2.05
C PRO A 176 26.55 11.89 -3.41
N ASP A 177 26.81 10.57 -3.43
CA ASP A 177 26.95 9.78 -4.64
C ASP A 177 25.62 9.33 -5.26
N SER A 178 24.49 9.59 -4.60
CA SER A 178 23.15 9.29 -5.09
C SER A 178 22.61 10.34 -6.08
N THR A 179 23.26 11.48 -6.24
CA THR A 179 22.87 12.48 -7.22
C THR A 179 23.09 11.93 -8.63
N PHE A 180 22.01 11.89 -9.42
CA PHE A 180 22.06 11.55 -10.83
C PHE A 180 23.02 12.51 -11.56
N THR A 181 24.20 12.04 -11.90
CA THR A 181 25.11 12.73 -12.82
C THR A 181 24.74 12.33 -14.23
N PRO A 182 24.19 13.24 -15.07
CA PRO A 182 23.95 12.95 -16.46
C PRO A 182 25.27 12.59 -17.13
N LEU A 183 25.27 11.51 -17.96
CA LEU A 183 26.41 11.12 -18.76
C LEU A 183 26.83 12.32 -19.63
N PRO A 184 28.15 12.61 -19.77
CA PRO A 184 28.61 13.61 -20.71
C PRO A 184 28.08 13.26 -22.10
N LYS A 185 27.52 14.26 -22.79
CA LYS A 185 27.15 14.14 -24.20
C LYS A 185 28.43 14.23 -25.00
N ASP A 186 28.93 13.10 -25.49
CA ASP A 186 29.96 13.05 -26.54
C ASP A 186 29.35 13.45 -27.87
#